data_636832b0a17c40930419f6e7c1faea04
#
_entry.id   636832b0a17c40930419f6e7c1faea04
#
_cell.length_a   1.000
_cell.length_b   1.000
_cell.length_c   1.000
_cell.angle_alpha   90.00
_cell.angle_beta   90.00
_cell.angle_gamma   90.00
#
_symmetry.space_group_name_H-M   'P 1'
#
loop_
_entity.id
_entity.type
_entity.pdbx_description
1 polymer ?
#
loop_
_entity_poly.entity_id
_entity_poly.type
_entity_poly.pdbx_seq_one_letter_code
_entity_poly.pdbx_strand_id
1 'polypeptide(L)'
;MCIRDRCGGKPQDELISAIRKYNPVADIIVSDHGPRYLENVFTGERLPLEALRGKWVACLSGIARPESFENSLRSLGAHVEICRRFPDHHWFEQTELQEFYDRCADRAMDMIVTTEKDAVRLEKPEEDPEVPIYFLRIEVEIYQGQEAWERCVDRICGISEPRPRDEWQPSSSF
;
A
#
# COMPACT_ATOMS: atom_id res chain seq x y z
N MET A 1 -15.49 -9.26 -7.55
CA MET A 1 -15.44 -8.37 -6.36
C MET A 1 -14.15 -8.66 -5.62
N CYS A 2 -13.32 -7.64 -5.36
CA CYS A 2 -12.06 -7.79 -4.63
C CYS A 2 -12.32 -7.56 -3.14
N ILE A 3 -11.91 -8.50 -2.29
CA ILE A 3 -11.99 -8.40 -0.84
C ILE A 3 -10.57 -8.13 -0.35
N ARG A 4 -10.39 -7.00 0.33
CA ARG A 4 -9.13 -6.60 0.95
C ARG A 4 -9.19 -6.94 2.44
N ASP A 5 -8.18 -7.63 2.98
CA ASP A 5 -8.15 -8.12 4.39
C ASP A 5 -8.05 -7.00 5.45
N ARG A 6 -8.55 -5.82 5.20
CA ARG A 6 -8.65 -4.73 6.18
C ARG A 6 -10.08 -4.40 6.57
N CYS A 7 -10.99 -5.33 6.43
CA CYS A 7 -12.39 -5.18 6.86
C CYS A 7 -12.55 -5.44 8.35
N GLY A 8 -11.87 -4.66 9.22
CA GLY A 8 -12.25 -4.51 10.62
C GLY A 8 -12.42 -5.81 11.44
N GLY A 9 -11.64 -6.86 11.17
CA GLY A 9 -11.60 -8.06 12.01
C GLY A 9 -12.76 -9.04 11.84
N LYS A 10 -13.60 -8.92 10.80
CA LYS A 10 -14.54 -9.98 10.47
C LYS A 10 -13.82 -11.11 9.74
N PRO A 11 -14.02 -12.38 10.16
CA PRO A 11 -13.48 -13.51 9.44
C PRO A 11 -13.84 -13.43 7.95
N GLN A 12 -12.86 -13.64 7.07
CA GLN A 12 -13.01 -13.61 5.63
C GLN A 12 -14.17 -14.48 5.14
N ASP A 13 -14.35 -15.67 5.77
CA ASP A 13 -15.40 -16.62 5.46
C ASP A 13 -16.82 -16.08 5.72
N GLU A 14 -17.00 -15.26 6.77
CA GLU A 14 -18.28 -14.62 7.04
C GLU A 14 -18.66 -13.62 5.95
N LEU A 15 -17.66 -12.85 5.47
CA LEU A 15 -17.86 -11.89 4.40
C LEU A 15 -18.18 -12.59 3.07
N ILE A 16 -17.44 -13.65 2.74
CA ILE A 16 -17.68 -14.48 1.57
C ILE A 16 -19.10 -15.09 1.64
N SER A 17 -19.47 -15.64 2.79
CA SER A 17 -20.80 -16.21 3.03
C SER A 17 -21.92 -15.19 2.87
N ALA A 18 -21.71 -13.96 3.37
CA ALA A 18 -22.66 -12.87 3.20
C ALA A 18 -22.83 -12.49 1.73
N ILE A 19 -21.73 -12.40 0.96
CA ILE A 19 -21.79 -12.10 -0.48
C ILE A 19 -22.55 -13.20 -1.23
N ARG A 20 -22.28 -14.47 -0.93
CA ARG A 20 -22.91 -15.62 -1.57
C ARG A 20 -24.43 -15.69 -1.36
N LYS A 21 -24.95 -15.12 -0.26
CA LYS A 21 -26.40 -14.99 -0.04
C LYS A 21 -27.09 -14.08 -1.07
N TYR A 22 -26.40 -13.04 -1.53
CA TYR A 22 -26.95 -12.07 -2.49
C TYR A 22 -26.59 -12.41 -3.94
N ASN A 23 -25.42 -12.96 -4.16
CA ASN A 23 -24.95 -13.39 -5.48
C ASN A 23 -24.11 -14.68 -5.37
N PRO A 24 -24.77 -15.86 -5.54
CA PRO A 24 -24.09 -17.14 -5.42
C PRO A 24 -23.06 -17.42 -6.52
N VAL A 25 -23.16 -16.73 -7.66
CA VAL A 25 -22.29 -16.94 -8.84
C VAL A 25 -21.21 -15.85 -8.99
N ALA A 26 -21.12 -14.88 -8.06
CA ALA A 26 -20.13 -13.83 -8.15
C ALA A 26 -18.70 -14.40 -8.14
N ASP A 27 -17.84 -13.94 -9.03
CA ASP A 27 -16.42 -14.17 -8.92
C ASP A 27 -15.90 -13.42 -7.68
N ILE A 28 -15.25 -14.14 -6.77
CA ILE A 28 -14.65 -13.58 -5.55
C ILE A 28 -13.13 -13.70 -5.69
N ILE A 29 -12.44 -12.55 -5.56
CA ILE A 29 -11.00 -12.45 -5.57
C ILE A 29 -10.59 -11.94 -4.21
N VAL A 30 -9.74 -12.71 -3.52
CA VAL A 30 -9.17 -12.33 -2.23
C VAL A 30 -7.73 -11.92 -2.45
N SER A 31 -7.41 -10.69 -2.03
CA SER A 31 -6.08 -10.15 -2.19
C SER A 31 -5.66 -9.35 -0.96
N ASP A 32 -4.37 -9.31 -0.70
CA ASP A 32 -3.74 -8.46 0.30
C ASP A 32 -2.66 -7.57 -0.32
N HIS A 33 -2.20 -6.58 0.45
CA HIS A 33 -1.11 -5.68 0.11
C HIS A 33 0.10 -6.06 0.95
N GLY A 34 1.01 -6.81 0.36
CA GLY A 34 2.24 -7.25 1.00
C GLY A 34 3.41 -6.29 0.74
N PRO A 35 4.17 -5.90 1.78
CA PRO A 35 5.45 -5.22 1.58
C PRO A 35 6.45 -6.17 0.91
N ARG A 36 7.29 -5.64 0.00
CA ARG A 36 8.25 -6.45 -0.79
C ARG A 36 9.69 -6.08 -0.52
N TYR A 37 10.01 -4.80 -0.62
CA TYR A 37 11.36 -4.28 -0.43
C TYR A 37 11.29 -2.78 -0.16
N LEU A 38 12.42 -2.22 0.23
CA LEU A 38 12.65 -0.78 0.28
C LEU A 38 13.40 -0.37 -0.98
N GLU A 39 13.05 0.77 -1.57
CA GLU A 39 13.80 1.34 -2.68
C GLU A 39 14.15 2.79 -2.37
N ASN A 40 15.42 3.14 -2.53
CA ASN A 40 15.88 4.50 -2.32
C ASN A 40 15.25 5.42 -3.36
N VAL A 41 14.63 6.52 -2.90
CA VAL A 41 13.84 7.43 -3.73
C VAL A 41 14.67 8.07 -4.85
N PHE A 42 15.96 8.30 -4.62
CA PHE A 42 16.79 9.07 -5.55
C PHE A 42 17.82 8.21 -6.31
N THR A 43 18.29 7.12 -5.71
CA THR A 43 19.31 6.25 -6.32
C THR A 43 18.72 5.00 -6.96
N GLY A 44 17.51 4.58 -6.54
CA GLY A 44 16.90 3.33 -6.96
C GLY A 44 17.53 2.08 -6.32
N GLU A 45 18.44 2.25 -5.35
CA GLU A 45 19.00 1.13 -4.60
C GLU A 45 17.90 0.39 -3.83
N ARG A 46 17.93 -0.94 -3.89
CA ARG A 46 16.94 -1.78 -3.21
C ARG A 46 17.54 -2.47 -2.01
N LEU A 47 16.79 -2.43 -0.90
CA LEU A 47 17.09 -3.13 0.32
C LEU A 47 15.97 -4.13 0.64
N PRO A 48 16.31 -5.32 1.19
CA PRO A 48 15.32 -6.27 1.66
C PRO A 48 14.61 -5.73 2.91
N LEU A 49 13.42 -6.24 3.22
CA LEU A 49 12.63 -5.80 4.38
C LEU A 49 13.35 -5.98 5.71
N GLU A 50 14.24 -6.98 5.79
CA GLU A 50 15.07 -7.27 6.95
C GLU A 50 15.98 -6.10 7.34
N ALA A 51 16.30 -5.21 6.39
CA ALA A 51 17.08 -4.00 6.65
C ALA A 51 16.40 -3.02 7.63
N LEU A 52 15.09 -3.17 7.86
CA LEU A 52 14.33 -2.39 8.84
C LEU A 52 14.52 -2.87 10.28
N ARG A 53 14.96 -4.10 10.49
CA ARG A 53 15.02 -4.68 11.84
C ARG A 53 16.00 -3.94 12.74
N GLY A 54 15.47 -3.45 13.87
CA GLY A 54 16.23 -2.72 14.87
C GLY A 54 16.68 -1.32 14.44
N LYS A 55 16.25 -0.85 13.26
CA LYS A 55 16.59 0.48 12.76
C LYS A 55 15.70 1.57 13.33
N TRP A 56 16.27 2.71 13.63
CA TRP A 56 15.55 3.93 14.00
C TRP A 56 15.08 4.63 12.74
N VAL A 57 13.76 4.65 12.57
CA VAL A 57 13.12 5.07 11.33
C VAL A 57 12.28 6.32 11.55
N ALA A 58 12.45 7.29 10.68
CA ALA A 58 11.52 8.40 10.54
C ALA A 58 10.53 8.10 9.40
N CYS A 59 9.24 8.41 9.62
CA CYS A 59 8.19 8.25 8.63
C CYS A 59 7.75 9.57 8.04
N LEU A 60 7.60 9.62 6.72
CA LEU A 60 6.96 10.73 6.01
C LEU A 60 5.81 10.18 5.19
N SER A 61 4.59 10.72 5.36
CA SER A 61 3.44 10.26 4.59
C SER A 61 2.35 11.32 4.42
N GLY A 62 1.79 11.37 3.19
CA GLY A 62 0.62 12.16 2.81
C GLY A 62 -0.51 11.26 2.32
N ILE A 63 -0.97 10.36 3.18
CA ILE A 63 -2.01 9.36 2.87
C ILE A 63 -3.14 9.42 3.92
N ALA A 64 -4.32 8.90 3.54
CA ALA A 64 -5.51 8.93 4.38
C ALA A 64 -5.40 8.12 5.70
N ARG A 65 -4.50 7.14 5.78
CA ARG A 65 -4.31 6.27 6.96
C ARG A 65 -2.83 6.10 7.31
N PRO A 66 -2.18 7.15 7.82
CA PRO A 66 -0.74 7.11 8.13
C PRO A 66 -0.39 6.08 9.20
N GLU A 67 -1.27 5.87 10.21
CA GLU A 67 -1.02 4.88 11.27
C GLU A 67 -0.88 3.46 10.72
N SER A 68 -1.61 3.12 9.67
CA SER A 68 -1.52 1.80 9.04
C SER A 68 -0.14 1.57 8.41
N PHE A 69 0.43 2.59 7.78
CA PHE A 69 1.76 2.56 7.22
C PHE A 69 2.84 2.44 8.31
N GLU A 70 2.75 3.28 9.34
CA GLU A 70 3.65 3.24 10.49
C GLU A 70 3.63 1.88 11.21
N ASN A 71 2.44 1.31 11.40
CA ASN A 71 2.28 -0.02 12.00
C ASN A 71 2.88 -1.12 11.11
N SER A 72 2.82 -0.98 9.78
CA SER A 72 3.49 -1.90 8.87
C SER A 72 5.00 -1.87 9.07
N LEU A 73 5.62 -0.69 9.21
CA LEU A 73 7.06 -0.58 9.50
C LEU A 73 7.42 -1.17 10.86
N ARG A 74 6.62 -0.92 11.90
CA ARG A 74 6.82 -1.53 13.23
C ARG A 74 6.73 -3.05 13.18
N SER A 75 5.77 -3.60 12.43
CA SER A 75 5.63 -5.06 12.27
C SER A 75 6.81 -5.70 11.53
N LEU A 76 7.52 -4.93 10.70
CA LEU A 76 8.76 -5.33 10.04
C LEU A 76 10.00 -5.21 10.94
N GLY A 77 9.83 -4.74 12.18
CA GLY A 77 10.87 -4.65 13.19
C GLY A 77 11.58 -3.29 13.28
N ALA A 78 11.04 -2.26 12.65
CA ALA A 78 11.57 -0.90 12.77
C ALA A 78 11.16 -0.22 14.08
N HIS A 79 12.04 0.61 14.63
CA HIS A 79 11.73 1.56 15.71
C HIS A 79 11.29 2.88 15.07
N VAL A 80 9.97 3.06 14.90
CA VAL A 80 9.41 4.28 14.30
C VAL A 80 9.36 5.38 15.36
N GLU A 81 10.28 6.34 15.28
CA GLU A 81 10.49 7.39 16.28
C GLU A 81 9.84 8.72 15.86
N ILE A 82 10.05 9.14 14.62
CA ILE A 82 9.55 10.41 14.11
C ILE A 82 8.53 10.12 13.01
N CYS A 83 7.34 10.76 13.11
CA CYS A 83 6.33 10.69 12.06
C CYS A 83 5.94 12.10 11.61
N ARG A 84 6.19 12.41 10.34
CA ARG A 84 5.66 13.61 9.68
C ARG A 84 4.48 13.20 8.82
N ARG A 85 3.29 13.60 9.23
CA ARG A 85 2.03 13.32 8.54
C ARG A 85 1.56 14.57 7.83
N PHE A 86 1.28 14.43 6.55
CA PHE A 86 0.69 15.49 5.73
C PHE A 86 -0.75 15.13 5.35
N PRO A 87 -1.59 16.11 5.03
CA PRO A 87 -2.91 15.84 4.43
C PRO A 87 -2.78 14.99 3.15
N ASP A 88 -3.81 14.19 2.85
CA ASP A 88 -3.81 13.44 1.58
C ASP A 88 -3.75 14.43 0.39
N HIS A 89 -2.94 14.09 -0.62
CA HIS A 89 -2.62 14.94 -1.77
C HIS A 89 -1.86 16.24 -1.45
N HIS A 90 -1.25 16.37 -0.26
CA HIS A 90 -0.40 17.52 0.06
C HIS A 90 0.76 17.63 -0.94
N TRP A 91 1.02 18.84 -1.41
CA TRP A 91 2.22 19.17 -2.19
C TRP A 91 3.33 19.52 -1.21
N PHE A 92 4.42 18.76 -1.24
CA PHE A 92 5.52 18.96 -0.29
C PHE A 92 6.29 20.22 -0.66
N GLU A 93 6.36 21.17 0.26
CA GLU A 93 7.24 22.33 0.12
C GLU A 93 8.66 21.96 0.50
N GLN A 94 9.64 22.50 -0.24
CA GLN A 94 11.05 22.17 -0.04
C GLN A 94 11.53 22.55 1.37
N THR A 95 11.03 23.67 1.90
CA THR A 95 11.31 24.12 3.28
C THR A 95 10.80 23.14 4.33
N GLU A 96 9.59 22.61 4.16
CA GLU A 96 8.99 21.63 5.08
C GLU A 96 9.77 20.30 5.07
N LEU A 97 10.26 19.90 3.90
CA LEU A 97 11.06 18.69 3.74
C LEU A 97 12.45 18.88 4.37
N GLN A 98 13.10 20.03 4.13
CA GLN A 98 14.42 20.32 4.70
C GLN A 98 14.38 20.33 6.23
N GLU A 99 13.42 21.03 6.84
CA GLU A 99 13.22 21.01 8.30
C GLU A 99 13.04 19.59 8.86
N PHE A 100 12.36 18.73 8.09
CA PHE A 100 12.17 17.34 8.49
C PHE A 100 13.46 16.53 8.35
N TYR A 101 14.24 16.73 7.30
CA TYR A 101 15.52 16.04 7.08
C TYR A 101 16.55 16.42 8.15
N ASP A 102 16.69 17.71 8.44
CA ASP A 102 17.57 18.23 9.50
C ASP A 102 17.20 17.61 10.85
N ARG A 103 15.92 17.56 11.17
CA ARG A 103 15.45 16.91 12.40
C ARG A 103 15.77 15.42 12.45
N CYS A 104 15.73 14.72 11.32
CA CYS A 104 16.08 13.30 11.25
C CYS A 104 17.59 13.10 11.45
N ALA A 105 18.43 13.97 10.89
CA ALA A 105 19.86 13.97 11.08
C ALA A 105 20.23 14.26 12.54
N ASP A 106 19.68 15.32 13.16
CA ASP A 106 19.89 15.67 14.56
C ASP A 106 19.53 14.54 15.53
N ARG A 107 18.55 13.72 15.18
CA ARG A 107 18.11 12.56 15.96
C ARG A 107 18.82 11.27 15.60
N ALA A 108 19.81 11.33 14.71
CA ALA A 108 20.57 10.18 14.22
C ALA A 108 19.68 9.03 13.76
N MET A 109 18.65 9.34 12.94
CA MET A 109 17.81 8.31 12.33
C MET A 109 18.61 7.50 11.32
N ASP A 110 18.41 6.20 11.28
CA ASP A 110 19.08 5.32 10.31
C ASP A 110 18.56 5.52 8.89
N MET A 111 17.26 5.82 8.75
CA MET A 111 16.62 6.06 7.47
C MET A 111 15.27 6.77 7.62
N ILE A 112 14.88 7.44 6.54
CA ILE A 112 13.53 7.96 6.36
C ILE A 112 12.77 6.99 5.44
N VAL A 113 11.55 6.61 5.83
CA VAL A 113 10.71 5.74 4.99
C VAL A 113 9.40 6.44 4.66
N THR A 114 9.07 6.46 3.37
CA THR A 114 7.85 7.04 2.84
C THR A 114 7.02 6.00 2.08
N THR A 115 5.85 6.38 1.59
CA THR A 115 5.05 5.55 0.69
C THR A 115 5.50 5.73 -0.76
N GLU A 116 5.28 4.73 -1.63
CA GLU A 116 5.57 4.85 -3.06
C GLU A 116 4.79 6.03 -3.70
N LYS A 117 3.54 6.24 -3.28
CA LYS A 117 2.70 7.36 -3.72
C LYS A 117 3.34 8.72 -3.39
N ASP A 118 3.96 8.83 -2.24
CA ASP A 118 4.57 10.07 -1.79
C ASP A 118 5.98 10.25 -2.38
N ALA A 119 6.72 9.16 -2.56
CA ALA A 119 8.08 9.19 -3.10
C ALA A 119 8.16 9.87 -4.48
N VAL A 120 7.18 9.65 -5.37
CA VAL A 120 7.14 10.26 -6.71
C VAL A 120 6.92 11.78 -6.69
N ARG A 121 6.58 12.34 -5.52
CA ARG A 121 6.35 13.78 -5.32
C ARG A 121 7.50 14.46 -4.55
N LEU A 122 8.48 13.66 -4.09
CA LEU A 122 9.66 14.21 -3.43
C LEU A 122 10.65 14.71 -4.50
N GLU A 123 10.94 15.98 -4.44
CA GLU A 123 11.98 16.56 -5.27
C GLU A 123 13.35 16.19 -4.72
N LYS A 124 14.30 15.93 -5.62
CA LYS A 124 15.67 15.65 -5.21
C LYS A 124 16.26 16.93 -4.59
N PRO A 125 16.73 16.86 -3.31
CA PRO A 125 17.37 18.01 -2.69
C PRO A 125 18.68 18.39 -3.44
N GLU A 126 19.11 19.64 -3.31
CA GLU A 126 20.37 20.12 -3.93
C GLU A 126 21.58 19.36 -3.40
N GLU A 127 21.59 19.07 -2.12
CA GLU A 127 22.59 18.23 -1.46
C GLU A 127 21.99 16.87 -1.09
N ASP A 128 22.75 15.80 -1.21
CA ASP A 128 22.29 14.48 -0.82
C ASP A 128 21.99 14.46 0.69
N PRO A 129 20.80 14.01 1.11
CA PRO A 129 20.41 14.04 2.52
C PRO A 129 21.32 13.11 3.35
N GLU A 130 21.73 13.57 4.53
CA GLU A 130 22.55 12.78 5.47
C GLU A 130 21.86 11.46 5.85
N VAL A 131 20.52 11.48 5.98
CA VAL A 131 19.71 10.31 6.27
C VAL A 131 19.08 9.79 4.96
N PRO A 132 19.36 8.56 4.53
CA PRO A 132 18.85 8.04 3.27
C PRO A 132 17.34 7.89 3.29
N ILE A 133 16.70 8.16 2.14
CA ILE A 133 15.25 8.16 1.99
C ILE A 133 14.83 6.98 1.11
N TYR A 134 13.98 6.12 1.65
CA TYR A 134 13.43 4.95 0.98
C TYR A 134 11.91 5.01 0.92
N PHE A 135 11.32 4.41 -0.09
CA PHE A 135 9.90 4.07 -0.03
C PHE A 135 9.71 2.57 0.16
N LEU A 136 8.60 2.24 0.84
CA LEU A 136 8.20 0.85 1.01
C LEU A 136 7.37 0.40 -0.20
N ARG A 137 7.94 -0.51 -1.00
CA ARG A 137 7.23 -1.13 -2.11
C ARG A 137 6.18 -2.09 -1.59
N ILE A 138 4.94 -1.92 -2.05
CA ILE A 138 3.81 -2.77 -1.71
C ILE A 138 3.25 -3.37 -2.99
N GLU A 139 3.05 -4.68 -3.00
CA GLU A 139 2.42 -5.40 -4.11
C GLU A 139 1.13 -6.07 -3.67
N VAL A 140 0.22 -6.22 -4.64
CA VAL A 140 -1.02 -6.95 -4.42
C VAL A 140 -0.75 -8.43 -4.63
N GLU A 141 -1.02 -9.24 -3.62
CA GLU A 141 -1.01 -10.70 -3.69
C GLU A 141 -2.43 -11.24 -3.73
N ILE A 142 -2.71 -12.10 -4.70
CA ILE A 142 -4.00 -12.78 -4.81
C ILE A 142 -3.87 -14.15 -4.15
N TYR A 143 -4.59 -14.38 -3.06
CA TYR A 143 -4.60 -15.66 -2.34
C TYR A 143 -5.68 -16.61 -2.83
N GLN A 144 -6.78 -16.06 -3.36
CA GLN A 144 -7.89 -16.84 -3.84
C GLN A 144 -8.53 -16.18 -5.05
N GLY A 145 -8.97 -16.99 -6.03
CA GLY A 145 -9.64 -16.51 -7.21
C GLY A 145 -8.71 -16.00 -8.31
N GLN A 146 -7.48 -16.52 -8.39
CA GLN A 146 -6.50 -16.17 -9.43
C GLN A 146 -7.08 -16.31 -10.84
N GLU A 147 -7.72 -17.45 -11.14
CA GLU A 147 -8.36 -17.68 -12.44
C GLU A 147 -9.50 -16.69 -12.75
N ALA A 148 -10.25 -16.30 -11.72
CA ALA A 148 -11.30 -15.29 -11.87
C ALA A 148 -10.72 -13.92 -12.16
N TRP A 149 -9.57 -13.60 -11.54
CA TRP A 149 -8.81 -12.39 -11.82
C TRP A 149 -8.31 -12.36 -13.27
N GLU A 150 -7.67 -13.44 -13.73
CA GLU A 150 -7.15 -13.57 -15.09
C GLU A 150 -8.27 -13.42 -16.13
N ARG A 151 -9.36 -14.15 -15.95
CA ARG A 151 -10.56 -13.98 -16.82
C ARG A 151 -11.09 -12.55 -16.83
N CYS A 152 -11.04 -11.86 -15.69
CA CYS A 152 -11.48 -10.46 -15.60
C CYS A 152 -10.57 -9.54 -16.39
N VAL A 153 -9.24 -9.70 -16.23
CA VAL A 153 -8.23 -8.93 -16.97
C VAL A 153 -8.35 -9.19 -18.47
N ASP A 154 -8.41 -10.46 -18.90
CA ASP A 154 -8.54 -10.84 -20.30
C ASP A 154 -9.76 -10.18 -20.96
N ARG A 155 -10.88 -10.15 -20.24
CA ARG A 155 -12.11 -9.50 -20.72
C ARG A 155 -11.94 -7.98 -20.87
N ILE A 156 -11.25 -7.33 -19.91
CA ILE A 156 -10.99 -5.88 -19.97
C ILE A 156 -10.02 -5.56 -21.11
N CYS A 157 -9.02 -6.41 -21.31
CA CYS A 157 -8.02 -6.26 -22.38
C CYS A 157 -8.51 -6.70 -23.77
N GLY A 158 -9.73 -7.23 -23.86
CA GLY A 158 -10.29 -7.73 -25.13
C GLY A 158 -9.63 -9.01 -25.66
N ILE A 159 -8.96 -9.78 -24.77
CA ILE A 159 -8.25 -11.01 -25.12
C ILE A 159 -9.20 -12.22 -25.14
N SER A 160 -10.32 -12.16 -24.39
CA SER A 160 -11.35 -13.18 -24.33
C SER A 160 -12.69 -12.67 -24.86
N GLU A 161 -13.48 -13.56 -25.50
CA GLU A 161 -14.82 -13.22 -25.96
C GLU A 161 -15.69 -12.72 -24.80
N PRO A 162 -16.49 -11.64 -25.00
CA PRO A 162 -17.40 -11.16 -23.98
C PRO A 162 -18.42 -12.24 -23.65
N ARG A 163 -18.59 -12.57 -22.36
CA ARG A 163 -19.71 -13.42 -21.93
C ARG A 163 -21.00 -12.79 -22.43
N PRO A 164 -21.94 -13.58 -22.98
CA PRO A 164 -23.29 -13.10 -23.24
C PRO A 164 -23.83 -12.51 -21.93
N ARG A 165 -24.52 -11.38 -22.04
CA ARG A 165 -25.19 -10.72 -20.90
C ARG A 165 -26.44 -11.54 -20.56
N ASP A 166 -26.25 -12.71 -19.98
CA ASP A 166 -27.31 -13.51 -19.49
C ASP A 166 -27.74 -13.02 -18.11
N GLU A 167 -28.86 -12.30 -18.15
CA GLU A 167 -29.98 -12.35 -17.22
C GLU A 167 -29.66 -12.26 -15.73
N TRP A 168 -29.19 -11.05 -15.31
CA TRP A 168 -29.58 -10.64 -13.99
C TRP A 168 -31.07 -10.18 -14.05
N GLN A 169 -32.00 -11.09 -13.75
CA GLN A 169 -33.39 -10.73 -13.43
C GLN A 169 -33.43 -10.46 -11.91
N PRO A 170 -33.74 -9.23 -11.47
CA PRO A 170 -34.07 -9.00 -10.07
C PRO A 170 -35.33 -9.81 -9.78
N SER A 171 -35.26 -10.77 -8.85
CA SER A 171 -36.40 -11.44 -8.31
C SER A 171 -37.35 -10.40 -7.71
N SER A 172 -38.38 -10.08 -8.44
CA SER A 172 -39.55 -9.37 -7.95
C SER A 172 -40.26 -10.29 -6.97
N SER A 173 -40.02 -10.09 -5.69
CA SER A 173 -40.91 -10.60 -4.64
C SER A 173 -40.84 -9.65 -3.47
N PHE A 174 -41.96 -9.03 -3.25
CA PHE A 174 -42.39 -8.20 -2.12
C PHE A 174 -42.19 -8.87 -0.76
#